data_0d516330daa6ce68e36ad287f527a446
#
_entry.id   0d516330daa6ce68e36ad287f527a446
#
_cell.length_a   1.000
_cell.length_b   1.000
_cell.length_c   1.000
_cell.angle_alpha   90.00
_cell.angle_beta   90.00
_cell.angle_gamma   90.00
#
_symmetry.space_group_name_H-M   'P 1'
#
loop_
_entity.id
_entity.type
_entity.pdbx_description
1 polymer ?
#
loop_
_entity_poly.entity_id
_entity_poly.type
_entity_poly.pdbx_seq_one_letter_code
_entity_poly.pdbx_strand_id
1 'polypeptide(L)'
;MNKVNIVYYSFTGNTLRMVKAFEKGLQEAGVPFKTYSVVELKNDDEAFDCEILALASPANQTEAIEKEYFQPFMKRNAERFKDKKVYLFGTFGWGTGMYMGHWIKEVEELGAKIVELPMACKGSPNSETREKLQELAKKIATI
;
A
#
# COMPACT_ATOMS: atom_id res chain seq x y z
N MET A 1 -14.55 14.06 1.19
CA MET A 1 -13.27 13.37 1.31
C MET A 1 -13.43 11.91 0.93
N ASN A 2 -12.41 11.33 0.36
CA ASN A 2 -12.45 9.94 -0.10
C ASN A 2 -12.31 8.97 1.06
N LYS A 3 -13.04 7.84 0.99
CA LYS A 3 -12.77 6.72 1.87
C LYS A 3 -11.52 6.01 1.37
N VAL A 4 -10.59 5.69 2.28
CA VAL A 4 -9.34 5.02 1.95
C VAL A 4 -9.28 3.68 2.69
N ASN A 5 -9.05 2.60 1.97
CA ASN A 5 -8.76 1.32 2.62
C ASN A 5 -7.29 0.97 2.43
N ILE A 6 -6.76 0.20 3.37
CA ILE A 6 -5.36 -0.23 3.37
C ILE A 6 -5.33 -1.75 3.41
N VAL A 7 -4.60 -2.36 2.48
CA VAL A 7 -4.31 -3.80 2.53
C VAL A 7 -2.80 -3.94 2.64
N TYR A 8 -2.32 -4.68 3.64
CA TYR A 8 -0.89 -4.77 3.89
C TYR A 8 -0.45 -6.18 4.24
N TYR A 9 0.84 -6.43 4.03
CA TYR A 9 1.58 -7.56 4.59
C TYR A 9 2.78 -7.03 5.35
N SER A 10 3.04 -7.58 6.54
CA SER A 10 4.24 -7.23 7.30
C SER A 10 4.79 -8.48 7.96
N PHE A 11 6.08 -8.76 7.73
CA PHE A 11 6.77 -9.90 8.31
C PHE A 11 7.55 -9.51 9.56
N THR A 12 8.40 -8.48 9.45
CA THR A 12 9.25 -8.03 10.55
C THR A 12 8.67 -6.87 11.34
N GLY A 13 7.56 -6.32 10.89
CA GLY A 13 6.95 -5.13 11.49
C GLY A 13 7.32 -3.82 10.83
N ASN A 14 8.30 -3.80 9.93
CA ASN A 14 8.73 -2.56 9.28
C ASN A 14 7.64 -1.97 8.39
N THR A 15 7.01 -2.79 7.55
CA THR A 15 5.90 -2.32 6.72
C THR A 15 4.72 -1.88 7.58
N LEU A 16 4.45 -2.59 8.67
CA LEU A 16 3.37 -2.21 9.59
C LEU A 16 3.62 -0.83 10.21
N ARG A 17 4.88 -0.49 10.51
CA ARG A 17 5.22 0.86 11.03
C ARG A 17 4.89 1.94 9.99
N MET A 18 5.09 1.66 8.71
CA MET A 18 4.66 2.58 7.66
C MET A 18 3.14 2.69 7.60
N VAL A 19 2.44 1.55 7.71
CA VAL A 19 0.97 1.54 7.74
C VAL A 19 0.44 2.40 8.89
N LYS A 20 1.05 2.28 10.08
CA LYS A 20 0.64 3.09 11.24
C LYS A 20 0.82 4.58 11.00
N ALA A 21 1.91 4.98 10.35
CA ALA A 21 2.14 6.38 10.00
C ALA A 21 1.10 6.88 8.99
N PHE A 22 0.78 6.06 8.00
CA PHE A 22 -0.24 6.38 7.00
C PHE A 22 -1.61 6.54 7.64
N GLU A 23 -1.99 5.61 8.53
CA GLU A 23 -3.24 5.68 9.29
C GLU A 23 -3.33 6.96 10.10
N LYS A 24 -2.25 7.36 10.75
CA LYS A 24 -2.22 8.60 11.53
C LYS A 24 -2.55 9.80 10.66
N GLY A 25 -1.98 9.87 9.46
CA GLY A 25 -2.30 10.93 8.51
C GLY A 25 -3.77 10.94 8.11
N LEU A 26 -4.36 9.77 7.86
CA LEU A 26 -5.78 9.68 7.54
C LEU A 26 -6.66 10.10 8.72
N GLN A 27 -6.29 9.73 9.95
CA GLN A 27 -7.00 10.14 11.16
C GLN A 27 -6.97 11.66 11.32
N GLU A 28 -5.81 12.27 11.13
CA GLU A 28 -5.66 13.72 11.23
C GLU A 28 -6.47 14.45 10.17
N ALA A 29 -6.65 13.84 9.00
CA ALA A 29 -7.48 14.40 7.92
C ALA A 29 -8.98 14.17 8.14
N GLY A 30 -9.35 13.34 9.11
CA GLY A 30 -10.76 13.03 9.38
C GLY A 30 -11.40 12.14 8.33
N VAL A 31 -10.61 11.35 7.62
CA VAL A 31 -11.08 10.49 6.53
C VAL A 31 -11.47 9.12 7.08
N PRO A 32 -12.62 8.56 6.66
CA PRO A 32 -12.92 7.18 7.02
C PRO A 32 -11.96 6.22 6.33
N PHE A 33 -11.44 5.25 7.09
CA PHE A 33 -10.55 4.23 6.53
C PHE A 33 -10.71 2.90 7.26
N LYS A 34 -10.35 1.82 6.58
CA LYS A 34 -10.23 0.50 7.19
C LYS A 34 -8.92 -0.13 6.75
N THR A 35 -8.30 -0.89 7.66
CA THR A 35 -7.02 -1.55 7.43
C THR A 35 -7.20 -3.05 7.52
N TYR A 36 -6.69 -3.76 6.51
CA TYR A 36 -6.78 -5.21 6.43
C TYR A 36 -5.40 -5.82 6.28
N SER A 37 -5.08 -6.81 7.10
CA SER A 37 -3.94 -7.68 6.83
C SER A 37 -4.33 -8.62 5.70
N VAL A 38 -3.52 -8.71 4.66
CA VAL A 38 -3.81 -9.59 3.52
C VAL A 38 -3.86 -11.07 3.94
N VAL A 39 -3.16 -11.41 5.04
CA VAL A 39 -3.16 -12.78 5.59
C VAL A 39 -4.53 -13.12 6.19
N GLU A 40 -5.16 -12.15 6.84
CA GLU A 40 -6.43 -12.35 7.55
C GLU A 40 -7.66 -11.99 6.72
N LEU A 41 -7.46 -11.37 5.57
CA LEU A 41 -8.55 -10.89 4.72
C LEU A 41 -9.33 -12.08 4.16
N LYS A 42 -10.61 -12.15 4.52
CA LYS A 42 -11.50 -13.25 4.10
C LYS A 42 -12.40 -12.88 2.93
N ASN A 43 -12.74 -11.61 2.81
CA ASN A 43 -13.64 -11.12 1.77
C ASN A 43 -12.99 -9.93 1.06
N ASP A 44 -12.49 -10.17 -0.15
CA ASP A 44 -11.81 -9.15 -0.94
C ASP A 44 -12.73 -7.97 -1.28
N ASP A 45 -14.05 -8.20 -1.36
CA ASP A 45 -15.01 -7.12 -1.66
C ASP A 45 -14.91 -5.99 -0.63
N GLU A 46 -14.66 -6.33 0.63
CA GLU A 46 -14.52 -5.32 1.69
C GLU A 46 -13.33 -4.41 1.43
N ALA A 47 -12.21 -4.99 0.97
CA ALA A 47 -10.99 -4.22 0.71
C ALA A 47 -11.20 -3.20 -0.41
N PHE A 48 -11.97 -3.55 -1.43
CA PHE A 48 -12.20 -2.70 -2.59
C PHE A 48 -13.34 -1.70 -2.41
N ASP A 49 -14.08 -1.76 -1.29
CA ASP A 49 -15.18 -0.84 -1.00
C ASP A 49 -14.63 0.50 -0.50
N CYS A 50 -14.02 1.26 -1.40
CA CYS A 50 -13.37 2.53 -1.11
C CYS A 50 -13.08 3.27 -2.43
N GLU A 51 -12.83 4.56 -2.34
CA GLU A 51 -12.41 5.36 -3.49
C GLU A 51 -10.93 5.17 -3.79
N ILE A 52 -10.10 5.04 -2.74
CA ILE A 52 -8.66 4.87 -2.91
C ILE A 52 -8.20 3.66 -2.10
N LEU A 53 -7.49 2.74 -2.76
CA LEU A 53 -6.95 1.55 -2.13
C LEU A 53 -5.43 1.71 -1.96
N ALA A 54 -4.98 1.79 -0.71
CA ALA A 54 -3.56 1.84 -0.40
C ALA A 54 -3.06 0.40 -0.17
N LEU A 55 -1.98 0.05 -0.84
CA LEU A 55 -1.40 -1.29 -0.79
C LEU A 55 0.01 -1.19 -0.24
N ALA A 56 0.32 -1.99 0.78
CA ALA A 56 1.63 -1.96 1.42
C ALA A 56 2.20 -3.38 1.52
N SER A 57 3.35 -3.60 0.88
CA SER A 57 4.03 -4.89 0.89
C SER A 57 5.54 -4.69 1.00
N PRO A 58 6.23 -5.55 1.78
CA PRO A 58 7.69 -5.58 1.70
C PRO A 58 8.13 -6.26 0.40
N ALA A 59 9.40 -6.05 0.04
CA ALA A 59 10.03 -6.79 -1.03
C ALA A 59 10.32 -8.22 -0.58
N ASN A 60 10.18 -9.17 -1.50
CA ASN A 60 10.66 -10.52 -1.27
C ASN A 60 12.10 -10.66 -1.81
N GLN A 61 12.65 -11.87 -1.77
CA GLN A 61 14.04 -12.13 -2.18
C GLN A 61 14.28 -11.96 -3.68
N THR A 62 13.22 -11.94 -4.49
CA THR A 62 13.34 -11.80 -5.94
C THR A 62 13.00 -10.41 -6.44
N GLU A 63 13.08 -9.40 -5.58
CA GLU A 63 12.74 -8.01 -5.91
C GLU A 63 11.29 -7.86 -6.41
N ALA A 64 10.37 -8.56 -5.75
CA ALA A 64 8.94 -8.49 -6.01
C ALA A 64 8.19 -8.31 -4.68
N ILE A 65 6.88 -8.07 -4.74
CA ILE A 65 6.07 -7.99 -3.54
C ILE A 65 5.93 -9.36 -2.88
N GLU A 66 5.45 -9.39 -1.65
CA GLU A 66 5.31 -10.60 -0.85
C GLU A 66 4.58 -11.71 -1.63
N LYS A 67 5.12 -12.92 -1.60
CA LYS A 67 4.79 -14.00 -2.51
C LYS A 67 3.60 -14.85 -2.10
N GLU A 68 3.44 -15.14 -0.80
CA GLU A 68 2.45 -16.12 -0.35
C GLU A 68 1.02 -15.59 -0.33
N TYR A 69 0.86 -14.33 0.03
CA TYR A 69 -0.46 -13.73 0.24
C TYR A 69 -0.72 -12.56 -0.70
N PHE A 70 0.25 -11.66 -0.87
CA PHE A 70 0.02 -10.44 -1.62
C PHE A 70 0.00 -10.66 -3.13
N GLN A 71 0.92 -11.46 -3.68
CA GLN A 71 0.88 -11.78 -5.10
C GLN A 71 -0.42 -12.49 -5.49
N PRO A 72 -0.90 -13.51 -4.72
CA PRO A 72 -2.20 -14.10 -5.02
C PRO A 72 -3.36 -13.11 -4.91
N PHE A 73 -3.31 -12.20 -3.93
CA PHE A 73 -4.32 -11.13 -3.81
C PHE A 73 -4.38 -10.28 -5.08
N MET A 74 -3.23 -9.88 -5.61
CA MET A 74 -3.17 -9.09 -6.84
C MET A 74 -3.75 -9.88 -8.02
N LYS A 75 -3.38 -11.15 -8.16
CA LYS A 75 -3.83 -12.00 -9.27
C LYS A 75 -5.34 -12.24 -9.27
N ARG A 76 -5.89 -12.64 -8.13
CA ARG A 76 -7.32 -12.96 -8.08
C ARG A 76 -8.22 -11.72 -8.20
N ASN A 77 -7.65 -10.54 -7.97
CA ASN A 77 -8.38 -9.28 -8.06
C ASN A 77 -7.97 -8.43 -9.27
N ALA A 78 -7.27 -9.02 -10.23
CA ALA A 78 -6.69 -8.28 -11.36
C ALA A 78 -7.72 -7.38 -12.06
N GLU A 79 -8.92 -7.87 -12.31
CA GLU A 79 -9.96 -7.11 -12.99
C GLU A 79 -10.49 -5.94 -12.18
N ARG A 80 -10.42 -6.02 -10.84
CA ARG A 80 -10.91 -4.96 -9.96
C ARG A 80 -10.00 -3.73 -9.97
N PHE A 81 -8.77 -3.87 -10.46
CA PHE A 81 -7.81 -2.76 -10.51
C PHE A 81 -8.04 -1.82 -11.67
N LYS A 82 -8.84 -2.21 -12.67
CA LYS A 82 -9.13 -1.32 -13.79
C LYS A 82 -9.82 -0.04 -13.29
N ASP A 83 -9.20 1.10 -13.60
CA ASP A 83 -9.66 2.44 -13.20
C ASP A 83 -9.69 2.67 -11.68
N LYS A 84 -9.11 1.75 -10.89
CA LYS A 84 -9.04 1.89 -9.45
C LYS A 84 -7.93 2.86 -9.06
N LYS A 85 -8.23 3.81 -8.21
CA LYS A 85 -7.21 4.70 -7.63
C LYS A 85 -6.47 3.95 -6.54
N VAL A 86 -5.14 3.92 -6.64
CA VAL A 86 -4.30 3.18 -5.69
C VAL A 86 -3.11 4.01 -5.24
N TYR A 87 -2.59 3.69 -4.06
CA TYR A 87 -1.31 4.17 -3.58
C TYR A 87 -0.49 2.99 -3.12
N LEU A 88 0.82 3.00 -3.44
CA LEU A 88 1.71 1.88 -3.13
C LEU A 88 2.81 2.33 -2.19
N PHE A 89 3.09 1.55 -1.14
CA PHE A 89 4.25 1.79 -0.27
C PHE A 89 4.72 0.49 0.36
N GLY A 90 5.89 0.52 0.97
CA GLY A 90 6.44 -0.67 1.61
C GLY A 90 7.92 -0.55 1.93
N THR A 91 8.49 -1.66 2.38
CA THR A 91 9.88 -1.71 2.86
C THR A 91 10.68 -2.77 2.12
N PHE A 92 12.00 -2.63 2.14
CA PHE A 92 12.92 -3.65 1.62
C PHE A 92 14.12 -3.77 2.54
N GLY A 93 14.69 -4.98 2.64
CA GLY A 93 15.82 -5.24 3.55
C GLY A 93 17.17 -5.11 2.88
N TRP A 94 17.26 -5.47 1.59
CA TRP A 94 18.49 -5.41 0.82
C TRP A 94 18.15 -5.05 -0.63
N GLY A 95 19.16 -4.76 -1.41
CA GLY A 95 18.94 -4.32 -2.78
C GLY A 95 18.65 -2.84 -2.85
N THR A 96 18.09 -2.40 -3.96
CA THR A 96 17.89 -0.98 -4.29
C THR A 96 16.42 -0.54 -4.24
N GLY A 97 15.51 -1.43 -3.83
CA GLY A 97 14.09 -1.11 -3.85
C GLY A 97 13.45 -1.24 -5.23
N MET A 98 14.08 -1.94 -6.14
CA MET A 98 13.56 -2.15 -7.50
C MET A 98 12.20 -2.83 -7.52
N TYR A 99 11.84 -3.55 -6.45
CA TYR A 99 10.53 -4.20 -6.37
C TYR A 99 9.39 -3.20 -6.54
N MET A 100 9.57 -1.99 -6.04
CA MET A 100 8.53 -0.96 -6.15
C MET A 100 8.33 -0.55 -7.61
N GLY A 101 9.39 -0.41 -8.40
CA GLY A 101 9.29 -0.14 -9.82
C GLY A 101 8.54 -1.25 -10.56
N HIS A 102 8.82 -2.50 -10.22
CA HIS A 102 8.12 -3.65 -10.79
C HIS A 102 6.63 -3.63 -10.42
N TRP A 103 6.32 -3.27 -9.18
CA TRP A 103 4.94 -3.22 -8.71
C TRP A 103 4.15 -2.09 -9.38
N ILE A 104 4.77 -0.92 -9.49
CA ILE A 104 4.19 0.22 -10.22
C ILE A 104 3.77 -0.22 -11.62
N LYS A 105 4.69 -0.86 -12.34
CA LYS A 105 4.44 -1.34 -13.69
C LYS A 105 3.27 -2.34 -13.73
N GLU A 106 3.26 -3.29 -12.77
CA GLU A 106 2.20 -4.29 -12.69
C GLU A 106 0.82 -3.65 -12.50
N VAL A 107 0.68 -2.73 -11.52
CA VAL A 107 -0.63 -2.13 -11.27
C VAL A 107 -1.07 -1.21 -12.42
N GLU A 108 -0.13 -0.54 -13.07
CA GLU A 108 -0.44 0.27 -14.25
C GLU A 108 -0.92 -0.60 -15.41
N GLU A 109 -0.30 -1.75 -15.61
CA GLU A 109 -0.72 -2.72 -16.63
C GLU A 109 -2.12 -3.28 -16.35
N LEU A 110 -2.50 -3.38 -15.06
CA LEU A 110 -3.85 -3.78 -14.67
C LEU A 110 -4.89 -2.65 -14.87
N GLY A 111 -4.45 -1.46 -15.22
CA GLY A 111 -5.32 -0.32 -15.45
C GLY A 111 -5.58 0.55 -14.23
N ALA A 112 -4.87 0.34 -13.14
CA ALA A 112 -5.00 1.16 -11.95
C ALA A 112 -4.38 2.53 -12.15
N LYS A 113 -4.85 3.49 -11.37
CA LYS A 113 -4.35 4.87 -11.38
C LYS A 113 -3.64 5.15 -10.07
N ILE A 114 -2.32 5.33 -10.14
CA ILE A 114 -1.50 5.65 -8.97
C ILE A 114 -1.68 7.12 -8.65
N VAL A 115 -2.20 7.43 -7.46
CA VAL A 115 -2.62 8.81 -7.14
C VAL A 115 -1.50 9.70 -6.62
N GLU A 116 -0.36 9.11 -6.21
CA GLU A 116 0.78 9.86 -5.72
C GLU A 116 2.03 9.00 -5.89
N LEU A 117 3.21 9.61 -5.84
CA LEU A 117 4.47 8.89 -5.99
C LEU A 117 4.62 7.82 -4.90
N PRO A 118 4.76 6.54 -5.29
CA PRO A 118 4.92 5.45 -4.31
C PRO A 118 6.17 5.62 -3.44
N MET A 119 6.12 5.07 -2.23
CA MET A 119 7.21 5.20 -1.26
C MET A 119 7.78 3.84 -0.89
N ALA A 120 9.08 3.64 -1.13
CA ALA A 120 9.82 2.46 -0.68
C ALA A 120 10.88 2.90 0.32
N CYS A 121 10.95 2.20 1.45
CA CYS A 121 11.85 2.53 2.54
C CYS A 121 12.75 1.33 2.85
N LYS A 122 14.05 1.56 3.01
CA LYS A 122 14.98 0.49 3.40
C LYS A 122 14.95 0.30 4.91
N GLY A 123 14.63 -0.91 5.35
CA GLY A 123 14.58 -1.23 6.77
C GLY A 123 13.41 -0.57 7.49
N SER A 124 13.61 -0.25 8.77
CA SER A 124 12.59 0.42 9.57
C SER A 124 12.45 1.89 9.17
N PRO A 125 11.22 2.40 9.00
CA PRO A 125 11.05 3.81 8.66
C PRO A 125 11.49 4.71 9.82
N ASN A 126 12.33 5.70 9.51
CA ASN A 126 12.73 6.70 10.51
C ASN A 126 11.63 7.76 10.65
N SER A 127 11.84 8.72 11.56
CA SER A 127 10.83 9.75 11.82
C SER A 127 10.54 10.59 10.58
N GLU A 128 11.55 10.93 9.80
CA GLU A 128 11.36 11.72 8.57
C GLU A 128 10.47 10.96 7.56
N THR A 129 10.74 9.68 7.35
CA THR A 129 9.93 8.84 6.46
C THR A 129 8.49 8.75 6.94
N ARG A 130 8.30 8.54 8.25
CA ARG A 130 6.95 8.46 8.83
C ARG A 130 6.19 9.77 8.68
N GLU A 131 6.84 10.91 8.91
CA GLU A 131 6.23 12.22 8.74
C GLU A 131 5.81 12.48 7.29
N LYS A 132 6.68 12.13 6.34
CA LYS A 132 6.36 12.25 4.92
C LYS A 132 5.14 11.42 4.55
N LEU A 133 5.05 10.21 5.10
CA LEU A 133 3.94 9.31 4.81
C LEU A 133 2.64 9.83 5.42
N GLN A 134 2.70 10.43 6.61
CA GLN A 134 1.56 11.09 7.23
C GLN A 134 1.03 12.22 6.35
N GLU A 135 1.93 13.08 5.86
CA GLU A 135 1.53 14.19 4.99
C GLU A 135 0.98 13.70 3.65
N LEU A 136 1.57 12.64 3.11
CA LEU A 136 1.08 12.00 1.89
C LEU A 136 -0.34 11.47 2.08
N ALA A 137 -0.61 10.83 3.21
CA ALA A 137 -1.93 10.31 3.52
C ALA A 137 -2.98 11.42 3.54
N LYS A 138 -2.65 12.55 4.16
CA LYS A 138 -3.54 13.72 4.18
C LYS A 138 -3.82 14.24 2.78
N LYS A 139 -2.79 14.31 1.95
CA LYS A 139 -2.92 14.78 0.57
C LYS A 139 -3.80 13.84 -0.25
N ILE A 140 -3.58 12.54 -0.13
CA ILE A 140 -4.33 11.51 -0.84
C ILE A 140 -5.82 11.59 -0.45
N ALA A 141 -6.10 11.84 0.80
CA ALA A 141 -7.48 11.92 1.31
C ALA A 141 -8.31 13.01 0.63
N THR A 142 -7.67 14.02 0.06
CA THR A 142 -8.35 15.14 -0.57
C THR A 142 -8.36 15.12 -2.10
N ILE A 143 -7.85 14.05 -2.68
CA ILE A 143 -7.81 13.91 -4.15
C ILE A 143 -9.21 13.72 -4.74
#